data_88f27ed89ea84ceef542f1216e63e6c0
#
_entry.id   88f27ed89ea84ceef542f1216e63e6c0
#
_cell.length_a   1.000
_cell.length_b   1.000
_cell.length_c   1.000
_cell.angle_alpha   90.00
_cell.angle_beta   90.00
_cell.angle_gamma   90.00
#
_symmetry.space_group_name_H-M   'P 1'
#
loop_
_entity.id
_entity.type
_entity.pdbx_description
1 polymer ?
#
loop_
_entity_poly.entity_id
_entity_poly.type
_entity_poly.pdbx_seq_one_letter_code
_entity_poly.pdbx_strand_id
1 'polypeptide(L)'
;VISITDGQIFLESDLFFSGMRPAVNVGLSVSRVGGAAQTKAMKKASGSVRIDLAQYREMEVFTQFSSDLDDATKAQLAYGGCLMELLKQPLCHPLTLHQQVITLWTATHKKMVHVDKKNVKKYQMDMLEYFENAYPEIGREIEETKQLSDELGEKILQVADEFKDRAAAM
;
A
#
# COMPACT_ATOMS: atom_id res chain seq x y z
N VAL A 1 -15.29 -17.80 -21.75
CA VAL A 1 -14.09 -17.97 -20.89
C VAL A 1 -14.23 -17.17 -19.59
N ILE A 2 -14.63 -15.90 -19.64
CA ILE A 2 -14.76 -15.01 -18.46
C ILE A 2 -15.69 -15.58 -17.38
N SER A 3 -16.75 -16.31 -17.76
CA SER A 3 -17.70 -16.89 -16.82
C SER A 3 -17.24 -18.21 -16.19
N ILE A 4 -16.19 -18.83 -16.72
CA ILE A 4 -15.66 -20.14 -16.25
C ILE A 4 -14.55 -19.92 -15.22
N THR A 5 -13.86 -18.79 -15.28
CA THR A 5 -12.76 -18.46 -14.37
C THR A 5 -13.24 -17.67 -13.15
N ASP A 6 -12.45 -17.68 -12.08
CA ASP A 6 -12.69 -16.91 -10.85
C ASP A 6 -12.65 -15.39 -11.07
N GLY A 7 -11.95 -14.97 -12.08
CA GLY A 7 -11.71 -13.59 -12.46
C GLY A 7 -10.49 -13.51 -13.37
N GLN A 8 -9.98 -12.31 -13.57
CA GLN A 8 -8.80 -12.05 -14.39
C GLN A 8 -7.86 -11.10 -13.69
N ILE A 9 -6.59 -11.34 -13.84
CA ILE A 9 -5.52 -10.39 -13.46
C ILE A 9 -4.97 -9.80 -14.75
N PHE A 10 -5.22 -8.52 -14.97
CA PHE A 10 -4.79 -7.81 -16.17
C PHE A 10 -3.38 -7.25 -15.98
N LEU A 11 -2.48 -7.62 -16.90
CA LEU A 11 -1.15 -7.06 -17.02
C LEU A 11 -1.12 -6.08 -18.17
N GLU A 12 -0.57 -4.90 -17.96
CA GLU A 12 -0.50 -3.84 -18.97
C GLU A 12 0.96 -3.51 -19.30
N SER A 13 1.28 -3.45 -20.61
CA SER A 13 2.60 -3.09 -21.09
C SER A 13 3.02 -1.68 -20.68
N ASP A 14 2.09 -0.72 -20.68
CA ASP A 14 2.36 0.65 -20.30
C ASP A 14 2.78 0.77 -18.83
N LEU A 15 2.12 0.00 -17.93
CA LEU A 15 2.54 -0.10 -16.54
C LEU A 15 3.93 -0.72 -16.41
N PHE A 16 4.22 -1.76 -17.22
CA PHE A 16 5.54 -2.40 -17.20
C PHE A 16 6.65 -1.44 -17.64
N PHE A 17 6.45 -0.72 -18.73
CA PHE A 17 7.43 0.23 -19.24
C PHE A 17 7.58 1.47 -18.37
N SER A 18 6.54 1.87 -17.63
CA SER A 18 6.62 2.93 -16.61
C SER A 18 7.35 2.49 -15.33
N GLY A 19 7.78 1.22 -15.25
CA GLY A 19 8.51 0.68 -14.11
C GLY A 19 7.62 0.11 -13.00
N MET A 20 6.30 -0.02 -13.23
CA MET A 20 5.39 -0.71 -12.32
C MET A 20 5.56 -2.22 -12.47
N ARG A 21 6.11 -2.88 -11.46
CA ARG A 21 6.33 -4.33 -11.45
C ARG A 21 5.93 -4.92 -10.10
N PRO A 22 4.97 -5.87 -10.10
CA PRO A 22 4.23 -6.43 -11.24
C PRO A 22 3.34 -5.39 -11.93
N ALA A 23 3.20 -5.52 -13.26
CA ALA A 23 2.45 -4.58 -14.10
C ALA A 23 0.92 -4.84 -14.06
N VAL A 24 0.39 -5.04 -12.86
CA VAL A 24 -1.02 -5.39 -12.61
C VAL A 24 -1.89 -4.13 -12.62
N ASN A 25 -2.90 -4.13 -13.47
CA ASN A 25 -3.97 -3.13 -13.38
C ASN A 25 -4.92 -3.51 -12.25
N VAL A 26 -4.76 -2.88 -11.09
CA VAL A 26 -5.57 -3.15 -9.88
C VAL A 26 -7.04 -2.79 -10.07
N GLY A 27 -7.34 -1.77 -10.88
CA GLY A 27 -8.71 -1.32 -11.14
C GLY A 27 -9.54 -2.33 -11.92
N LEU A 28 -8.95 -2.94 -12.96
CA LEU A 28 -9.60 -3.89 -13.84
C LEU A 28 -9.52 -5.33 -13.34
N SER A 29 -8.52 -5.66 -12.54
CA SER A 29 -8.29 -7.02 -12.05
C SER A 29 -9.31 -7.42 -10.99
N VAL A 30 -9.80 -8.63 -11.07
CA VAL A 30 -10.77 -9.21 -10.11
C VAL A 30 -10.39 -10.66 -9.83
N SER A 31 -10.38 -11.05 -8.56
CA SER A 31 -10.37 -12.44 -8.11
C SER A 31 -11.37 -12.61 -6.98
N ARG A 32 -12.44 -13.37 -7.21
CA ARG A 32 -13.49 -13.61 -6.23
C ARG A 32 -13.02 -14.56 -5.13
N VAL A 33 -12.39 -15.66 -5.52
CA VAL A 33 -11.83 -16.64 -4.56
C VAL A 33 -10.66 -16.00 -3.79
N GLY A 34 -9.77 -15.28 -4.48
CA GLY A 34 -8.68 -14.55 -3.81
C GLY A 34 -9.20 -13.54 -2.80
N GLY A 35 -10.23 -12.77 -3.15
CA GLY A 35 -10.89 -11.85 -2.22
C GLY A 35 -11.55 -12.56 -1.02
N ALA A 36 -12.16 -13.74 -1.23
CA ALA A 36 -12.74 -14.54 -0.16
C ALA A 36 -11.66 -15.15 0.76
N ALA A 37 -10.54 -15.55 0.20
CA ALA A 37 -9.41 -16.17 0.91
C ALA A 37 -8.59 -15.20 1.76
N GLN A 38 -8.71 -13.89 1.54
CA GLN A 38 -8.02 -12.89 2.36
C GLN A 38 -8.40 -13.01 3.83
N THR A 39 -7.40 -12.86 4.71
CA THR A 39 -7.63 -12.73 6.15
C THR A 39 -8.42 -11.46 6.48
N LYS A 40 -9.07 -11.42 7.64
CA LYS A 40 -9.79 -10.22 8.09
C LYS A 40 -8.85 -9.01 8.21
N ALA A 41 -7.62 -9.23 8.68
CA ALA A 41 -6.59 -8.18 8.75
C ALA A 41 -6.29 -7.59 7.37
N MET A 42 -6.06 -8.44 6.36
CA MET A 42 -5.77 -7.98 5.01
C MET A 42 -6.97 -7.24 4.39
N LYS A 43 -8.19 -7.75 4.54
CA LYS A 43 -9.40 -7.06 4.05
C LYS A 43 -9.55 -5.66 4.64
N LYS A 44 -9.28 -5.53 5.95
CA LYS A 44 -9.37 -4.24 6.63
C LYS A 44 -8.26 -3.28 6.16
N ALA A 45 -7.02 -3.75 6.05
CA ALA A 45 -5.88 -2.93 5.66
C ALA A 45 -5.93 -2.49 4.18
N SER A 46 -6.45 -3.34 3.28
CA SER A 46 -6.48 -3.07 1.84
C SER A 46 -7.80 -2.48 1.33
N GLY A 47 -8.79 -2.29 2.18
CA GLY A 47 -10.16 -1.98 1.80
C GLY A 47 -10.34 -0.73 0.93
N SER A 48 -9.58 0.33 1.17
CA SER A 48 -9.63 1.58 0.41
C SER A 48 -8.68 1.63 -0.79
N VAL A 49 -7.64 0.80 -0.80
CA VAL A 49 -6.52 0.89 -1.77
C VAL A 49 -7.01 0.94 -3.23
N ARG A 50 -8.00 0.13 -3.59
CA ARG A 50 -8.52 0.08 -4.96
C ARG A 50 -9.21 1.40 -5.37
N ILE A 51 -9.97 1.98 -4.45
CA ILE A 51 -10.68 3.25 -4.67
C ILE A 51 -9.65 4.39 -4.75
N ASP A 52 -8.71 4.40 -3.82
CA ASP A 52 -7.65 5.41 -3.76
C ASP A 52 -6.78 5.43 -5.03
N LEU A 53 -6.45 4.25 -5.56
CA LEU A 53 -5.72 4.13 -6.83
C LEU A 53 -6.54 4.54 -8.04
N ALA A 54 -7.86 4.28 -8.05
CA ALA A 54 -8.74 4.75 -9.11
C ALA A 54 -8.80 6.29 -9.12
N GLN A 55 -8.97 6.91 -7.96
CA GLN A 55 -8.95 8.38 -7.82
C GLN A 55 -7.59 8.97 -8.24
N TYR A 56 -6.49 8.34 -7.85
CA TYR A 56 -5.16 8.78 -8.26
C TYR A 56 -5.01 8.80 -9.79
N ARG A 57 -5.45 7.73 -10.47
CA ARG A 57 -5.38 7.65 -11.95
C ARG A 57 -6.21 8.72 -12.64
N GLU A 58 -7.42 8.98 -12.15
CA GLU A 58 -8.26 10.06 -12.69
C GLU A 58 -7.56 11.41 -12.53
N MET A 59 -6.99 11.69 -11.35
CA MET A 59 -6.25 12.94 -11.12
C MET A 59 -4.98 13.04 -11.97
N GLU A 60 -4.24 11.95 -12.14
CA GLU A 60 -3.02 11.92 -12.95
C GLU A 60 -3.29 12.34 -14.40
N VAL A 61 -4.43 11.93 -14.98
CA VAL A 61 -4.85 12.36 -16.32
C VAL A 61 -5.13 13.87 -16.34
N PHE A 62 -5.78 14.42 -15.30
CA PHE A 62 -6.07 15.86 -15.22
C PHE A 62 -4.81 16.71 -15.10
N THR A 63 -3.76 16.21 -14.44
CA THR A 63 -2.50 16.97 -14.28
C THR A 63 -1.77 17.20 -15.58
N GLN A 64 -2.02 16.40 -16.61
CA GLN A 64 -1.43 16.60 -17.94
C GLN A 64 -1.99 17.84 -18.64
N PHE A 65 -3.15 18.34 -18.21
CA PHE A 65 -3.85 19.45 -18.84
C PHE A 65 -3.89 20.72 -17.99
N SER A 66 -3.48 20.68 -16.73
CA SER A 66 -3.53 21.82 -15.80
C SER A 66 -2.15 22.13 -15.24
N SER A 67 -1.71 23.37 -15.39
CA SER A 67 -0.44 23.86 -14.83
C SER A 67 -0.54 24.29 -13.36
N ASP A 68 -1.75 24.66 -12.90
CA ASP A 68 -1.99 25.11 -11.52
C ASP A 68 -2.87 24.11 -10.79
N LEU A 69 -2.25 23.33 -9.89
CA LEU A 69 -2.94 22.41 -9.00
C LEU A 69 -3.08 23.05 -7.62
N ASP A 70 -4.26 22.92 -7.04
CA ASP A 70 -4.49 23.27 -5.64
C ASP A 70 -3.74 22.31 -4.69
N ASP A 71 -3.55 22.72 -3.45
CA ASP A 71 -2.75 21.95 -2.49
C ASP A 71 -3.43 20.62 -2.09
N ALA A 72 -4.76 20.55 -2.13
CA ALA A 72 -5.51 19.33 -1.87
C ALA A 72 -5.26 18.28 -2.97
N THR A 73 -5.28 18.70 -4.23
CA THR A 73 -4.96 17.83 -5.36
C THR A 73 -3.49 17.36 -5.34
N LYS A 74 -2.55 18.25 -5.00
CA LYS A 74 -1.13 17.87 -4.82
C LYS A 74 -0.97 16.82 -3.72
N ALA A 75 -1.63 16.98 -2.57
CA ALA A 75 -1.58 16.01 -1.47
C ALA A 75 -2.17 14.65 -1.88
N GLN A 76 -3.27 14.64 -2.64
CA GLN A 76 -3.87 13.41 -3.13
C GLN A 76 -2.99 12.70 -4.16
N LEU A 77 -2.33 13.45 -5.05
CA LEU A 77 -1.35 12.91 -5.99
C LEU A 77 -0.11 12.34 -5.28
N ALA A 78 0.39 13.01 -4.25
CA ALA A 78 1.48 12.51 -3.44
C ALA A 78 1.11 11.19 -2.75
N TYR A 79 -0.09 11.12 -2.19
CA TYR A 79 -0.63 9.92 -1.56
C TYR A 79 -0.77 8.75 -2.55
N GLY A 80 -1.44 8.96 -3.68
CA GLY A 80 -1.61 7.92 -4.69
C GLY A 80 -0.29 7.46 -5.30
N GLY A 81 0.64 8.42 -5.52
CA GLY A 81 2.00 8.11 -5.96
C GLY A 81 2.77 7.25 -4.96
N CYS A 82 2.61 7.50 -3.65
CA CYS A 82 3.18 6.66 -2.59
C CYS A 82 2.59 5.25 -2.63
N LEU A 83 1.27 5.10 -2.76
CA LEU A 83 0.62 3.78 -2.90
C LEU A 83 1.13 3.01 -4.12
N MET A 84 1.30 3.67 -5.27
CA MET A 84 1.85 3.04 -6.47
C MET A 84 3.27 2.52 -6.24
N GLU A 85 4.13 3.27 -5.54
CA GLU A 85 5.49 2.82 -5.21
C GLU A 85 5.48 1.63 -4.24
N LEU A 86 4.59 1.63 -3.25
CA LEU A 86 4.47 0.53 -2.29
C LEU A 86 4.01 -0.78 -2.93
N LEU A 87 3.20 -0.72 -3.98
CA LEU A 87 2.74 -1.91 -4.71
C LEU A 87 3.80 -2.52 -5.64
N LYS A 88 4.89 -1.83 -5.92
CA LYS A 88 6.02 -2.43 -6.63
C LYS A 88 6.68 -3.50 -5.75
N GLN A 89 7.01 -4.64 -6.33
CA GLN A 89 7.64 -5.75 -5.63
C GLN A 89 8.89 -6.22 -6.37
N PRO A 90 10.02 -6.42 -5.68
CA PRO A 90 11.18 -7.08 -6.28
C PRO A 90 10.85 -8.55 -6.56
N LEU A 91 11.52 -9.10 -7.57
CA LEU A 91 11.35 -10.50 -7.98
C LEU A 91 11.79 -11.44 -6.83
N CYS A 92 10.96 -12.44 -6.53
CA CYS A 92 11.24 -13.47 -5.53
C CYS A 92 11.41 -12.96 -4.07
N HIS A 93 10.88 -11.79 -3.74
CA HIS A 93 10.89 -11.24 -2.38
C HIS A 93 9.46 -10.92 -1.89
N PRO A 94 8.65 -11.96 -1.59
CA PRO A 94 7.31 -11.74 -1.04
C PRO A 94 7.40 -11.22 0.39
N LEU A 95 6.47 -10.32 0.75
CA LEU A 95 6.27 -9.89 2.13
C LEU A 95 5.40 -10.90 2.88
N THR A 96 5.64 -11.06 4.16
CA THR A 96 4.77 -11.84 5.07
C THR A 96 3.42 -11.15 5.27
N LEU A 97 2.44 -11.84 5.86
CA LEU A 97 1.11 -11.27 6.08
C LEU A 97 1.19 -9.99 6.94
N HIS A 98 1.88 -10.05 8.08
CA HIS A 98 1.99 -8.90 8.97
C HIS A 98 2.72 -7.72 8.31
N GLN A 99 3.78 -7.96 7.53
CA GLN A 99 4.48 -6.93 6.79
C GLN A 99 3.56 -6.25 5.76
N GLN A 100 2.74 -7.03 5.05
CA GLN A 100 1.75 -6.48 4.10
C GLN A 100 0.68 -5.66 4.82
N VAL A 101 0.14 -6.18 5.94
CA VAL A 101 -0.91 -5.49 6.72
C VAL A 101 -0.38 -4.18 7.30
N ILE A 102 0.80 -4.19 7.94
CA ILE A 102 1.43 -2.99 8.49
C ILE A 102 1.66 -1.94 7.39
N THR A 103 2.25 -2.37 6.26
CA THR A 103 2.53 -1.48 5.13
C THR A 103 1.25 -0.82 4.59
N LEU A 104 0.22 -1.62 4.31
CA LEU A 104 -1.02 -1.09 3.73
C LEU A 104 -1.79 -0.23 4.75
N TRP A 105 -1.82 -0.64 6.01
CA TRP A 105 -2.49 0.11 7.07
C TRP A 105 -1.87 1.49 7.29
N THR A 106 -0.56 1.57 7.39
CA THR A 106 0.16 2.85 7.52
C THR A 106 0.02 3.73 6.28
N ALA A 107 0.06 3.13 5.09
CA ALA A 107 -0.09 3.85 3.83
C ALA A 107 -1.51 4.43 3.66
N THR A 108 -2.56 3.64 3.88
CA THR A 108 -3.97 4.09 3.77
C THR A 108 -4.32 5.17 4.79
N HIS A 109 -3.63 5.20 5.94
CA HIS A 109 -3.73 6.28 6.92
C HIS A 109 -2.75 7.44 6.66
N LYS A 110 -2.19 7.52 5.45
CA LYS A 110 -1.35 8.63 4.97
C LYS A 110 -0.07 8.89 5.79
N LYS A 111 0.40 7.90 6.57
CA LYS A 111 1.61 8.04 7.41
C LYS A 111 2.91 8.12 6.61
N MET A 112 2.88 7.80 5.32
CA MET A 112 4.06 7.76 4.44
C MET A 112 4.07 8.85 3.35
N VAL A 113 3.09 9.77 3.33
CA VAL A 113 2.95 10.81 2.28
C VAL A 113 4.10 11.83 2.29
N HIS A 114 4.78 12.00 3.44
CA HIS A 114 5.93 12.88 3.59
C HIS A 114 7.20 12.34 2.95
N VAL A 115 7.20 11.08 2.49
CA VAL A 115 8.37 10.43 1.93
C VAL A 115 8.43 10.64 0.42
N ASP A 116 9.58 11.06 -0.09
CA ASP A 116 9.80 11.18 -1.53
C ASP A 116 9.60 9.84 -2.23
N LYS A 117 8.95 9.85 -3.41
CA LYS A 117 8.67 8.64 -4.22
C LYS A 117 9.89 7.71 -4.34
N LYS A 118 11.08 8.26 -4.55
CA LYS A 118 12.32 7.51 -4.72
C LYS A 118 12.73 6.72 -3.47
N ASN A 119 12.32 7.19 -2.32
CA ASN A 119 12.70 6.66 -1.00
C ASN A 119 11.62 5.79 -0.36
N VAL A 120 10.40 5.73 -0.93
CA VAL A 120 9.27 5.01 -0.35
C VAL A 120 9.60 3.55 -0.06
N LYS A 121 10.28 2.86 -0.98
CA LYS A 121 10.65 1.46 -0.79
C LYS A 121 11.68 1.26 0.32
N LYS A 122 12.67 2.13 0.39
CA LYS A 122 13.65 2.08 1.47
C LYS A 122 12.97 2.36 2.81
N TYR A 123 12.18 3.43 2.88
CA TYR A 123 11.41 3.78 4.08
C TYR A 123 10.50 2.64 4.54
N GLN A 124 9.81 1.95 3.60
CA GLN A 124 8.99 0.78 3.90
C GLN A 124 9.82 -0.32 4.58
N MET A 125 10.98 -0.65 4.04
CA MET A 125 11.84 -1.72 4.59
C MET A 125 12.40 -1.35 5.96
N ASP A 126 12.91 -0.12 6.10
CA ASP A 126 13.45 0.39 7.36
C ASP A 126 12.35 0.45 8.46
N MET A 127 11.14 0.85 8.09
CA MET A 127 9.97 0.85 8.97
C MET A 127 9.60 -0.58 9.42
N LEU A 128 9.53 -1.53 8.49
CA LEU A 128 9.21 -2.93 8.81
C LEU A 128 10.28 -3.54 9.72
N GLU A 129 11.55 -3.27 9.46
CA GLU A 129 12.65 -3.69 10.33
C GLU A 129 12.52 -3.09 11.74
N TYR A 130 12.12 -1.83 11.84
CA TYR A 130 11.84 -1.19 13.13
C TYR A 130 10.70 -1.89 13.88
N PHE A 131 9.60 -2.22 13.20
CA PHE A 131 8.50 -2.99 13.81
C PHE A 131 8.97 -4.36 14.30
N GLU A 132 9.76 -5.08 13.53
CA GLU A 132 10.26 -6.41 13.89
C GLU A 132 11.20 -6.36 15.10
N ASN A 133 12.03 -5.35 15.20
CA ASN A 133 13.03 -5.22 16.27
C ASN A 133 12.45 -4.62 17.57
N ALA A 134 11.61 -3.58 17.47
CA ALA A 134 11.11 -2.86 18.63
C ALA A 134 9.74 -3.34 19.13
N TYR A 135 8.89 -3.86 18.22
CA TYR A 135 7.51 -4.25 18.51
C TYR A 135 7.12 -5.60 17.88
N PRO A 136 7.90 -6.67 18.10
CA PRO A 136 7.67 -7.98 17.46
C PRO A 136 6.32 -8.61 17.82
N GLU A 137 5.70 -8.18 18.92
CA GLU A 137 4.37 -8.65 19.34
C GLU A 137 3.28 -8.23 18.36
N ILE A 138 3.38 -7.09 17.69
CA ILE A 138 2.43 -6.64 16.67
C ILE A 138 2.38 -7.63 15.51
N GLY A 139 3.54 -7.99 14.98
CA GLY A 139 3.64 -8.97 13.89
C GLY A 139 3.10 -10.34 14.29
N ARG A 140 3.43 -10.81 15.48
CA ARG A 140 2.92 -12.09 16.02
C ARG A 140 1.41 -12.09 16.17
N GLU A 141 0.83 -11.05 16.74
CA GLU A 141 -0.62 -10.93 16.93
C GLU A 141 -1.36 -10.99 15.58
N ILE A 142 -0.87 -10.30 14.54
CA ILE A 142 -1.45 -10.37 13.20
C ILE A 142 -1.36 -11.78 12.61
N GLU A 143 -0.20 -12.46 12.76
CA GLU A 143 0.00 -13.79 12.21
C GLU A 143 -0.83 -14.87 12.93
N GLU A 144 -1.05 -14.76 14.23
CA GLU A 144 -1.81 -15.71 15.02
C GLU A 144 -3.31 -15.51 14.87
N THR A 145 -3.78 -14.27 15.04
CA THR A 145 -5.22 -13.96 15.04
C THR A 145 -5.81 -13.81 13.64
N LYS A 146 -4.97 -13.46 12.63
CA LYS A 146 -5.40 -13.10 11.27
C LYS A 146 -6.42 -11.93 11.25
N GLN A 147 -6.43 -11.13 12.32
CA GLN A 147 -7.35 -10.00 12.51
C GLN A 147 -6.55 -8.72 12.77
N LEU A 148 -7.21 -7.59 12.54
CA LEU A 148 -6.72 -6.26 12.84
C LEU A 148 -7.79 -5.55 13.68
N SER A 149 -7.66 -5.64 15.02
CA SER A 149 -8.52 -4.90 15.96
C SER A 149 -8.29 -3.40 15.81
N ASP A 150 -9.22 -2.59 16.31
CA ASP A 150 -9.06 -1.13 16.26
C ASP A 150 -7.88 -0.70 17.16
N GLU A 151 -7.73 -1.32 18.33
CA GLU A 151 -6.61 -1.09 19.25
C GLU A 151 -5.26 -1.42 18.59
N LEU A 152 -5.15 -2.57 17.93
CA LEU A 152 -3.94 -2.96 17.20
C LEU A 152 -3.66 -2.00 16.04
N GLY A 153 -4.70 -1.57 15.31
CA GLY A 153 -4.61 -0.59 14.25
C GLY A 153 -4.06 0.76 14.74
N GLU A 154 -4.57 1.26 15.86
CA GLU A 154 -4.07 2.49 16.49
C GLU A 154 -2.62 2.34 16.96
N LYS A 155 -2.27 1.21 17.58
CA LYS A 155 -0.90 0.91 17.99
C LYS A 155 0.06 0.93 16.80
N ILE A 156 -0.31 0.33 15.66
CA ILE A 156 0.49 0.38 14.44
C ILE A 156 0.72 1.83 13.99
N LEU A 157 -0.31 2.67 14.01
CA LEU A 157 -0.18 4.08 13.60
C LEU A 157 0.71 4.88 14.54
N GLN A 158 0.63 4.64 15.85
CA GLN A 158 1.51 5.26 16.86
C GLN A 158 2.97 4.89 16.64
N VAL A 159 3.25 3.60 16.42
CA VAL A 159 4.62 3.12 16.13
C VAL A 159 5.14 3.68 14.80
N ALA A 160 4.28 3.84 13.80
CA ALA A 160 4.66 4.46 12.53
C ALA A 160 5.00 5.95 12.70
N ASP A 161 4.28 6.69 13.55
CA ASP A 161 4.61 8.08 13.88
C ASP A 161 5.93 8.17 14.66
N GLU A 162 6.16 7.29 15.63
CA GLU A 162 7.43 7.19 16.36
C GLU A 162 8.61 6.92 15.43
N PHE A 163 8.45 5.99 14.48
CA PHE A 163 9.47 5.73 13.46
C PHE A 163 9.76 6.95 12.59
N LYS A 164 8.72 7.68 12.17
CA LYS A 164 8.86 8.91 11.39
C LYS A 164 9.69 9.95 12.13
N ASP A 165 9.40 10.19 13.42
CA ASP A 165 10.11 11.17 14.23
C ASP A 165 11.59 10.78 14.41
N ARG A 166 11.85 9.49 14.60
CA ARG A 166 13.20 8.94 14.67
C ARG A 166 13.96 9.08 13.35
N ALA A 167 13.32 8.77 12.23
CA ALA A 167 13.91 8.89 10.89
C ALA A 167 14.21 10.34 10.50
N ALA A 168 13.44 11.31 11.02
CA ALA A 168 13.70 12.74 10.82
C ALA A 168 14.86 13.28 11.67
N ALA A 169 15.23 12.58 12.75
CA ALA A 169 16.33 12.95 13.64
C ALA A 169 17.70 12.34 13.25
N MET A 170 17.72 11.46 12.26
CA MET A 170 18.92 10.81 11.69
C MET A 170 19.39 11.51 10.43
#